data_ec5ff590279712129542f863b4b46162
#
_entry.id   ec5ff590279712129542f863b4b46162
#
_cell.length_a   1.000
_cell.length_b   1.000
_cell.length_c   1.000
_cell.angle_alpha   90.00
_cell.angle_beta   90.00
_cell.angle_gamma   90.00
#
_symmetry.space_group_name_H-M   'P 1'
#
loop_
_entity.id
_entity.type
_entity.pdbx_description
1 polymer ?
#
loop_
_entity_poly.entity_id
_entity_poly.type
_entity_poly.pdbx_seq_one_letter_code
_entity_poly.pdbx_strand_id
1 'polypeptide(L)'
;MKKKLSELPLRSGVGIVVLNKQNKVFVARRIDNPKNFWQMPQGGVDEGENFLNAAYRELEEETSIKKVELIQELEGTITYELPDRLLGIIWKGKYRGQKQKWFLMRFNGEDNEINIKTKNPEFLDWKWIEIDQLTEVVVDFKLHVYKEVKEQVKKIIN
;
A
#
# COMPACT_ATOMS: atom_id res chain seq x y z
N MET A 1 -0.25 15.72 30.32
CA MET A 1 -0.89 14.38 30.34
C MET A 1 -0.55 13.58 29.06
N LYS A 2 -0.19 12.31 29.25
CA LYS A 2 0.03 11.45 28.10
C LYS A 2 -1.30 11.14 27.42
N LYS A 3 -1.37 11.31 26.10
CA LYS A 3 -2.50 10.89 25.29
C LYS A 3 -2.68 9.38 25.40
N LYS A 4 -3.90 8.90 25.54
CA LYS A 4 -4.18 7.46 25.43
C LYS A 4 -3.87 7.01 24.02
N LEU A 5 -3.38 5.78 23.86
CA LEU A 5 -3.05 5.25 22.54
C LEU A 5 -4.25 5.27 21.57
N SER A 6 -5.46 5.02 22.09
CA SER A 6 -6.69 5.08 21.30
C SER A 6 -7.05 6.49 20.83
N GLU A 7 -6.43 7.54 21.37
CA GLU A 7 -6.66 8.93 21.00
C GLU A 7 -5.62 9.48 20.02
N LEU A 8 -4.65 8.65 19.62
CA LEU A 8 -3.65 9.07 18.63
C LEU A 8 -4.31 9.36 17.28
N PRO A 9 -3.75 10.30 16.51
CA PRO A 9 -4.31 10.61 15.18
C PRO A 9 -4.08 9.46 14.20
N LEU A 10 -4.78 9.52 13.08
CA LEU A 10 -4.54 8.67 11.92
C LEU A 10 -3.48 9.33 11.04
N ARG A 11 -2.55 8.52 10.54
CA ARG A 11 -1.55 8.98 9.57
C ARG A 11 -2.22 9.10 8.20
N SER A 12 -1.97 10.21 7.49
CA SER A 12 -2.41 10.34 6.10
C SER A 12 -1.51 9.50 5.21
N GLY A 13 -2.11 8.68 4.36
CA GLY A 13 -1.35 7.78 3.52
C GLY A 13 -1.98 7.55 2.16
N VAL A 14 -1.22 6.84 1.34
CA VAL A 14 -1.62 6.40 0.00
C VAL A 14 -1.38 4.91 -0.14
N GLY A 15 -2.18 4.29 -1.01
CA GLY A 15 -1.94 2.93 -1.45
C GLY A 15 -2.01 2.88 -2.97
N ILE A 16 -1.29 1.97 -3.57
CA ILE A 16 -1.21 1.86 -5.02
C ILE A 16 -1.50 0.43 -5.46
N VAL A 17 -2.50 0.30 -6.32
CA VAL A 17 -2.76 -0.96 -7.03
C VAL A 17 -2.06 -0.85 -8.38
N VAL A 18 -0.99 -1.60 -8.54
CA VAL A 18 -0.23 -1.63 -9.81
C VAL A 18 -0.63 -2.88 -10.57
N LEU A 19 -1.22 -2.71 -11.73
CA LEU A 19 -1.60 -3.81 -12.63
C LEU A 19 -0.59 -3.94 -13.76
N ASN A 20 -0.23 -5.17 -14.08
CA ASN A 20 0.53 -5.44 -15.31
C ASN A 20 -0.42 -5.56 -16.51
N LYS A 21 0.11 -5.90 -17.67
CA LYS A 21 -0.68 -6.03 -18.92
C LYS A 21 -1.73 -7.14 -18.87
N GLN A 22 -1.56 -8.12 -17.97
CA GLN A 22 -2.51 -9.22 -17.78
C GLN A 22 -3.47 -8.98 -16.61
N ASN A 23 -3.54 -7.74 -16.10
CA ASN A 23 -4.36 -7.36 -14.94
C ASN A 23 -4.00 -8.10 -13.66
N LYS A 24 -2.76 -8.53 -13.53
CA LYS A 24 -2.25 -9.06 -12.27
C LYS A 24 -1.72 -7.91 -11.41
N VAL A 25 -1.80 -8.09 -10.09
CA VAL A 25 -1.48 -7.06 -9.10
C VAL A 25 -0.11 -7.28 -8.53
N PHE A 26 0.66 -6.20 -8.42
CA PHE A 26 1.96 -6.20 -7.72
C PHE A 26 1.75 -6.30 -6.22
N VAL A 27 2.39 -7.27 -5.59
CA VAL A 27 2.48 -7.38 -4.14
C VAL A 27 3.92 -7.67 -3.72
N ALA A 28 4.26 -7.26 -2.51
CA ALA A 28 5.59 -7.45 -1.96
C ALA A 28 5.50 -7.88 -0.50
N ARG A 29 6.55 -8.56 -0.03
CA ARG A 29 6.65 -9.06 1.32
C ARG A 29 7.66 -8.22 2.10
N ARG A 30 7.28 -7.74 3.28
CA ARG A 30 8.10 -6.85 4.10
C ARG A 30 9.28 -7.58 4.76
N ILE A 31 10.40 -6.87 4.86
CA ILE A 31 11.60 -7.34 5.58
C ILE A 31 11.31 -7.53 7.08
N ASP A 32 10.54 -6.61 7.67
CA ASP A 32 10.25 -6.58 9.11
C ASP A 32 9.11 -7.51 9.53
N ASN A 33 8.51 -8.21 8.58
CA ASN A 33 7.47 -9.20 8.86
C ASN A 33 7.83 -10.52 8.17
N PRO A 34 8.53 -11.42 8.87
CA PRO A 34 9.01 -12.67 8.28
C PRO A 34 7.89 -13.68 7.98
N LYS A 35 6.66 -13.40 8.41
CA LYS A 35 5.50 -14.23 8.08
C LYS A 35 5.16 -14.04 6.60
N ASN A 36 4.48 -15.02 6.03
CA ASN A 36 4.17 -15.05 4.60
C ASN A 36 2.97 -14.17 4.25
N PHE A 37 3.03 -12.89 4.64
CA PHE A 37 2.03 -11.88 4.25
C PHE A 37 2.58 -11.00 3.14
N TRP A 38 1.71 -10.68 2.19
CA TRP A 38 2.03 -9.86 1.03
C TRP A 38 1.15 -8.63 1.01
N GLN A 39 1.71 -7.52 0.57
CA GLN A 39 0.99 -6.26 0.53
C GLN A 39 1.24 -5.48 -0.76
N MET A 40 0.27 -4.66 -1.11
CA MET A 40 0.45 -3.66 -2.17
C MET A 40 1.30 -2.50 -1.64
N PRO A 41 2.01 -1.77 -2.52
CA PRO A 41 2.77 -0.59 -2.11
C PRO A 41 1.89 0.44 -1.40
N GLN A 42 2.41 1.01 -0.33
CA GLN A 42 1.74 2.07 0.43
C GLN A 42 2.77 2.93 1.14
N GLY A 43 2.38 4.12 1.51
CA GLY A 43 3.27 5.01 2.26
C GLY A 43 2.57 6.24 2.77
N GLY A 44 3.32 7.11 3.42
CA GLY A 44 2.81 8.35 3.99
C GLY A 44 2.81 9.50 2.99
N VAL A 45 1.99 10.49 3.27
CA VAL A 45 1.93 11.74 2.52
C VAL A 45 2.73 12.78 3.30
N ASP A 46 3.71 13.40 2.65
CA ASP A 46 4.50 14.45 3.27
C ASP A 46 3.70 15.76 3.35
N GLU A 47 4.07 16.62 4.30
CA GLU A 47 3.43 17.91 4.47
C GLU A 47 3.50 18.71 3.17
N GLY A 48 2.37 19.24 2.72
CA GLY A 48 2.28 20.02 1.49
C GLY A 48 2.25 19.21 0.20
N GLU A 49 2.37 17.89 0.28
CA GLU A 49 2.34 16.99 -0.87
C GLU A 49 0.90 16.58 -1.20
N ASN A 50 0.52 16.53 -2.47
CA ASN A 50 -0.78 15.98 -2.82
C ASN A 50 -0.73 14.44 -2.85
N PHE A 51 -1.90 13.81 -2.73
CA PHE A 51 -1.96 12.34 -2.61
C PHE A 51 -1.42 11.62 -3.85
N LEU A 52 -1.72 12.09 -5.05
CA LEU A 52 -1.24 11.44 -6.27
C LEU A 52 0.28 11.49 -6.39
N ASN A 53 0.89 12.63 -6.08
CA ASN A 53 2.34 12.76 -6.09
C ASN A 53 2.99 11.88 -5.03
N ALA A 54 2.37 11.77 -3.86
CA ALA A 54 2.82 10.86 -2.81
C ALA A 54 2.78 9.40 -3.30
N ALA A 55 1.73 9.03 -4.03
CA ALA A 55 1.61 7.68 -4.58
C ALA A 55 2.75 7.35 -5.56
N TYR A 56 3.04 8.25 -6.49
CA TYR A 56 4.16 8.07 -7.42
C TYR A 56 5.50 7.99 -6.70
N ARG A 57 5.72 8.88 -5.73
CA ARG A 57 6.96 8.93 -4.96
C ARG A 57 7.18 7.65 -4.15
N GLU A 58 6.18 7.23 -3.39
CA GLU A 58 6.27 6.02 -2.56
C GLU A 58 6.48 4.78 -3.42
N LEU A 59 5.79 4.68 -4.54
CA LEU A 59 5.94 3.55 -5.46
C LEU A 59 7.38 3.46 -5.97
N GLU A 60 7.95 4.58 -6.41
CA GLU A 60 9.32 4.63 -6.89
C GLU A 60 10.33 4.34 -5.79
N GLU A 61 10.15 4.92 -4.61
CA GLU A 61 11.06 4.70 -3.47
C GLU A 61 11.10 3.24 -3.04
N GLU A 62 9.97 2.55 -3.07
CA GLU A 62 9.86 1.17 -2.60
C GLU A 62 10.21 0.13 -3.66
N THR A 63 9.92 0.39 -4.93
CA THR A 63 9.95 -0.63 -5.98
C THR A 63 10.74 -0.24 -7.23
N SER A 64 11.17 1.00 -7.34
CA SER A 64 11.80 1.57 -8.54
C SER A 64 10.87 1.65 -9.75
N ILE A 65 9.58 1.40 -9.58
CA ILE A 65 8.59 1.50 -10.66
C ILE A 65 8.34 2.97 -10.99
N LYS A 66 8.61 3.35 -12.23
CA LYS A 66 8.42 4.71 -12.76
C LYS A 66 7.43 4.76 -13.93
N LYS A 67 7.42 3.73 -14.76
CA LYS A 67 6.60 3.68 -15.98
C LYS A 67 5.19 3.21 -15.65
N VAL A 68 4.44 4.06 -14.97
CA VAL A 68 3.04 3.80 -14.63
C VAL A 68 2.15 4.92 -15.15
N GLU A 69 0.93 4.54 -15.48
CA GLU A 69 -0.11 5.44 -15.92
C GLU A 69 -1.30 5.31 -14.98
N LEU A 70 -1.81 6.43 -14.47
CA LEU A 70 -3.00 6.43 -13.62
C LEU A 70 -4.20 5.97 -14.43
N ILE A 71 -4.86 4.90 -13.96
CA ILE A 71 -6.13 4.46 -14.53
C ILE A 71 -7.26 5.24 -13.85
N GLN A 72 -7.28 5.22 -12.50
CA GLN A 72 -8.34 5.87 -11.74
C GLN A 72 -7.97 5.99 -10.27
N GLU A 73 -8.32 7.11 -9.66
CA GLU A 73 -8.34 7.28 -8.22
C GLU A 73 -9.55 6.52 -7.67
N LEU A 74 -9.36 5.68 -6.65
CA LEU A 74 -10.45 4.94 -6.05
C LEU A 74 -11.34 5.86 -5.22
N GLU A 75 -12.60 5.48 -5.03
CA GLU A 75 -13.57 6.29 -4.31
C GLU A 75 -13.27 6.35 -2.81
N GLY A 76 -13.39 7.55 -2.23
CA GLY A 76 -13.29 7.78 -0.80
C GLY A 76 -11.90 7.53 -0.24
N THR A 77 -11.85 7.41 1.07
CA THR A 77 -10.64 7.01 1.81
C THR A 77 -10.95 5.75 2.58
N ILE A 78 -9.93 4.93 2.80
CA ILE A 78 -10.07 3.68 3.54
C ILE A 78 -9.14 3.72 4.73
N THR A 79 -9.67 3.41 5.91
CA THR A 79 -8.93 3.51 7.16
C THR A 79 -8.69 2.14 7.74
N TYR A 80 -7.48 1.91 8.26
CA TYR A 80 -7.25 0.76 9.15
C TYR A 80 -6.61 1.26 10.45
N GLU A 81 -6.86 0.54 11.52
CA GLU A 81 -6.26 0.82 12.82
C GLU A 81 -5.26 -0.29 13.17
N LEU A 82 -4.21 0.09 13.88
CA LEU A 82 -3.21 -0.86 14.32
C LEU A 82 -3.77 -1.74 15.44
N PRO A 83 -3.46 -3.06 15.41
CA PRO A 83 -3.78 -3.92 16.55
C PRO A 83 -2.94 -3.49 17.77
N ASP A 84 -3.42 -3.82 18.96
CA ASP A 84 -2.79 -3.43 20.23
C ASP A 84 -1.29 -3.74 20.29
N ARG A 85 -0.87 -4.88 19.71
CA ARG A 85 0.53 -5.30 19.68
C ARG A 85 1.46 -4.34 18.92
N LEU A 86 0.90 -3.49 18.06
CA LEU A 86 1.66 -2.54 17.24
C LEU A 86 1.46 -1.08 17.66
N LEU A 87 0.39 -0.80 18.44
CA LEU A 87 0.13 0.55 18.94
C LEU A 87 1.28 1.01 19.82
N GLY A 88 1.72 2.26 19.63
CA GLY A 88 2.82 2.84 20.37
C GLY A 88 4.21 2.41 19.93
N ILE A 89 4.30 1.51 18.93
CA ILE A 89 5.57 0.95 18.43
C ILE A 89 5.89 1.46 17.02
N ILE A 90 5.05 1.11 16.04
CA ILE A 90 5.32 1.52 14.66
C ILE A 90 5.07 3.03 14.49
N TRP A 91 5.70 3.61 13.46
CA TRP A 91 5.70 5.07 13.21
C TRP A 91 6.09 5.87 14.44
N LYS A 92 7.04 5.36 15.23
CA LYS A 92 7.53 5.98 16.48
C LYS A 92 6.41 6.23 17.50
N GLY A 93 5.35 5.44 17.45
CA GLY A 93 4.22 5.56 18.38
C GLY A 93 3.32 6.76 18.16
N LYS A 94 3.40 7.44 17.02
CA LYS A 94 2.68 8.71 16.77
C LYS A 94 1.24 8.54 16.32
N TYR A 95 0.89 7.39 15.75
CA TYR A 95 -0.42 7.18 15.09
C TYR A 95 -1.08 5.90 15.56
N ARG A 96 -2.42 5.88 15.54
CA ARG A 96 -3.18 4.66 15.84
C ARG A 96 -3.51 3.84 14.60
N GLY A 97 -3.27 4.37 13.42
CA GLY A 97 -3.57 3.73 12.13
C GLY A 97 -3.32 4.67 10.99
N GLN A 98 -3.85 4.34 9.84
CA GLN A 98 -3.66 5.13 8.63
C GLN A 98 -4.98 5.31 7.88
N LYS A 99 -5.21 6.52 7.39
CA LYS A 99 -6.31 6.88 6.50
C LYS A 99 -5.72 7.01 5.11
N GLN A 100 -6.13 6.15 4.19
CA GLN A 100 -5.48 6.01 2.89
C GLN A 100 -6.36 6.42 1.72
N LYS A 101 -5.75 7.10 0.76
CA LYS A 101 -6.30 7.31 -0.57
C LYS A 101 -5.63 6.29 -1.50
N TRP A 102 -6.42 5.57 -2.28
CA TRP A 102 -5.90 4.53 -3.16
C TRP A 102 -5.96 4.93 -4.63
N PHE A 103 -4.98 4.48 -5.39
CA PHE A 103 -4.85 4.78 -6.82
C PHE A 103 -4.61 3.50 -7.60
N LEU A 104 -5.34 3.35 -8.71
CA LEU A 104 -5.17 2.23 -9.64
C LEU A 104 -4.29 2.68 -10.80
N MET A 105 -3.17 2.00 -11.02
CA MET A 105 -2.19 2.35 -12.04
C MET A 105 -1.85 1.16 -12.92
N ARG A 106 -1.55 1.44 -14.19
CA ARG A 106 -1.07 0.45 -15.15
C ARG A 106 0.45 0.54 -15.28
N PHE A 107 1.13 -0.58 -15.07
CA PHE A 107 2.58 -0.67 -15.30
C PHE A 107 2.84 -0.89 -16.80
N ASN A 108 3.59 0.03 -17.40
CA ASN A 108 3.94 0.03 -18.81
C ASN A 108 5.39 -0.38 -19.08
N GLY A 109 6.12 -0.77 -18.05
CA GLY A 109 7.51 -1.21 -18.15
C GLY A 109 7.65 -2.73 -18.19
N GLU A 110 8.89 -3.17 -18.06
CA GLU A 110 9.24 -4.58 -18.00
C GLU A 110 9.59 -4.99 -16.56
N ASP A 111 9.43 -6.26 -16.23
CA ASP A 111 9.69 -6.76 -14.87
C ASP A 111 11.13 -6.49 -14.40
N ASN A 112 12.10 -6.47 -15.32
CA ASN A 112 13.49 -6.19 -14.97
C ASN A 112 13.74 -4.74 -14.53
N GLU A 113 12.76 -3.86 -14.70
CA GLU A 113 12.82 -2.49 -14.21
C GLU A 113 12.39 -2.37 -12.74
N ILE A 114 11.79 -3.42 -12.19
CA ILE A 114 11.35 -3.47 -10.79
C ILE A 114 12.54 -3.88 -9.93
N ASN A 115 12.89 -3.03 -8.97
CA ASN A 115 14.01 -3.28 -8.07
C ASN A 115 13.64 -2.84 -6.66
N ILE A 116 13.42 -3.82 -5.79
CA ILE A 116 13.07 -3.59 -4.39
C ILE A 116 14.28 -3.39 -3.49
N LYS A 117 15.50 -3.55 -4.03
CA LYS A 117 16.76 -3.27 -3.32
C LYS A 117 17.10 -1.79 -3.45
N THR A 118 16.28 -0.96 -2.84
CA THR A 118 16.39 0.49 -2.88
C THR A 118 17.30 1.02 -1.77
N LYS A 119 17.48 2.32 -1.68
CA LYS A 119 18.34 2.96 -0.67
C LYS A 119 17.91 2.59 0.76
N ASN A 120 16.60 2.55 1.01
CA ASN A 120 16.03 2.16 2.30
C ASN A 120 15.06 0.99 2.06
N PRO A 121 15.57 -0.23 1.86
CA PRO A 121 14.73 -1.34 1.42
C PRO A 121 13.69 -1.73 2.48
N GLU A 122 12.46 -1.93 2.03
CA GLU A 122 11.35 -2.37 2.87
C GLU A 122 10.89 -3.78 2.55
N PHE A 123 11.23 -4.28 1.37
CA PHE A 123 10.71 -5.56 0.86
C PHE A 123 11.81 -6.60 0.65
N LEU A 124 11.47 -7.88 0.94
CA LEU A 124 12.31 -9.05 0.69
C LEU A 124 12.11 -9.60 -0.71
N ASP A 125 10.87 -9.61 -1.15
CA ASP A 125 10.39 -10.28 -2.36
C ASP A 125 9.22 -9.53 -2.95
N TRP A 126 8.96 -9.75 -4.24
CA TRP A 126 7.76 -9.26 -4.90
C TRP A 126 7.25 -10.28 -5.93
N LYS A 127 5.98 -10.19 -6.27
CA LYS A 127 5.36 -11.02 -7.32
C LYS A 127 4.08 -10.38 -7.86
N TRP A 128 3.63 -10.90 -8.98
CA TRP A 128 2.31 -10.59 -9.53
C TRP A 128 1.33 -11.66 -9.07
N ILE A 129 0.14 -11.26 -8.63
CA ILE A 129 -0.92 -12.17 -8.23
C ILE A 129 -2.23 -11.82 -8.93
N GLU A 130 -3.16 -12.77 -8.94
CA GLU A 130 -4.52 -12.51 -9.41
C GLU A 130 -5.21 -11.58 -8.41
N ILE A 131 -6.07 -10.70 -8.90
CA ILE A 131 -6.76 -9.73 -8.03
C ILE A 131 -7.57 -10.41 -6.91
N ASP A 132 -8.16 -11.57 -7.20
CA ASP A 132 -8.94 -12.30 -6.20
C ASP A 132 -8.08 -12.86 -5.06
N GLN A 133 -6.77 -12.97 -5.25
CA GLN A 133 -5.84 -13.44 -4.22
C GLN A 133 -5.47 -12.36 -3.20
N LEU A 134 -5.78 -11.10 -3.47
CA LEU A 134 -5.42 -9.98 -2.58
C LEU A 134 -5.89 -10.20 -1.13
N THR A 135 -7.08 -10.73 -0.96
CA THR A 135 -7.67 -10.96 0.37
C THR A 135 -7.14 -12.21 1.05
N GLU A 136 -6.43 -13.07 0.32
CA GLU A 136 -5.86 -14.30 0.85
C GLU A 136 -4.44 -14.10 1.40
N VAL A 137 -3.72 -13.09 0.92
CA VAL A 137 -2.28 -12.91 1.19
C VAL A 137 -1.99 -11.80 2.21
N VAL A 138 -2.95 -10.94 2.50
CA VAL A 138 -2.77 -9.74 3.33
C VAL A 138 -2.89 -10.08 4.83
N VAL A 139 -2.21 -9.30 5.67
CA VAL A 139 -2.33 -9.39 7.13
C VAL A 139 -3.76 -9.04 7.59
N ASP A 140 -4.20 -9.66 8.67
CA ASP A 140 -5.59 -9.61 9.15
C ASP A 140 -6.16 -8.20 9.35
N PHE A 141 -5.42 -7.31 9.96
CA PHE A 141 -5.93 -5.96 10.27
C PHE A 141 -6.07 -5.06 9.05
N LYS A 142 -5.59 -5.49 7.88
CA LYS A 142 -5.76 -4.79 6.59
C LYS A 142 -6.76 -5.49 5.67
N LEU A 143 -7.33 -6.61 6.10
CA LEU A 143 -8.22 -7.40 5.23
C LEU A 143 -9.39 -6.60 4.69
N HIS A 144 -10.04 -5.80 5.54
CA HIS A 144 -11.20 -4.98 5.11
C HIS A 144 -10.80 -3.93 4.06
N VAL A 145 -9.57 -3.39 4.15
CA VAL A 145 -9.04 -2.45 3.16
C VAL A 145 -8.91 -3.14 1.81
N TYR A 146 -8.31 -4.32 1.80
CA TYR A 146 -8.07 -5.08 0.57
C TYR A 146 -9.36 -5.60 -0.06
N LYS A 147 -10.38 -5.92 0.74
CA LYS A 147 -11.72 -6.27 0.23
C LYS A 147 -12.33 -5.10 -0.53
N GLU A 148 -12.29 -3.90 0.06
CA GLU A 148 -12.84 -2.69 -0.56
C GLU A 148 -12.09 -2.33 -1.84
N VAL A 149 -10.77 -2.35 -1.79
CA VAL A 149 -9.92 -2.07 -2.96
C VAL A 149 -10.21 -3.07 -4.08
N LYS A 150 -10.25 -4.34 -3.76
CA LYS A 150 -10.54 -5.41 -4.73
C LYS A 150 -11.89 -5.19 -5.41
N GLU A 151 -12.93 -4.87 -4.65
CA GLU A 151 -14.27 -4.60 -5.20
C GLU A 151 -14.27 -3.44 -6.17
N GLN A 152 -13.63 -2.33 -5.81
CA GLN A 152 -13.56 -1.16 -6.67
C GLN A 152 -12.77 -1.44 -7.95
N VAL A 153 -11.63 -2.10 -7.83
CA VAL A 153 -10.78 -2.42 -8.98
C VAL A 153 -11.51 -3.35 -9.95
N LYS A 154 -12.19 -4.36 -9.46
CA LYS A 154 -12.94 -5.31 -10.31
C LYS A 154 -14.03 -4.61 -11.11
N LYS A 155 -14.69 -3.60 -10.56
CA LYS A 155 -15.69 -2.81 -11.28
C LYS A 155 -15.07 -1.96 -12.38
N ILE A 156 -13.84 -1.49 -12.19
CA ILE A 156 -13.16 -0.62 -13.15
C ILE A 156 -12.62 -1.41 -14.33
N ILE A 157 -12.03 -2.58 -14.10
CA ILE A 157 -11.34 -3.36 -15.14
C ILE A 157 -12.24 -4.36 -15.86
N ASN A 158 -13.47 -4.50 -15.44
CA ASN A 158 -14.44 -5.40 -16.10
C ASN A 158 -15.17 -4.69 -17.24
#